data_b09944330f6e7e859894eb6f059eebc9
#
_entry.id   b09944330f6e7e859894eb6f059eebc9
#
_cell.length_a   1.000
_cell.length_b   1.000
_cell.length_c   1.000
_cell.angle_alpha   90.00
_cell.angle_beta   90.00
_cell.angle_gamma   90.00
#
_symmetry.space_group_name_H-M   'P 1'
#
loop_
_entity.id
_entity.type
_entity.pdbx_description
1 polymer ?
#
loop_
_entity_poly.entity_id
_entity_poly.type
_entity_poly.pdbx_seq_one_letter_code
_entity_poly.pdbx_strand_id
1 'polypeptide(L)'
;MPTIIPITDFAAPELDIYARLTENQLLNRADPANALFVAESPLVIGRALDAGCTPVSFLMETKHVNGKGAEILARCPADIPVYAAELEVLTQLTGFHLTRGMLCAMRRPPLPPVEEICAKSRRIAVLENVMNPTNIGAIFRSAAALGMDAVLLTAAGSDPLYRRASRVSMGNVFLVPWTYLPEGVDWTETLRQYGFKTAAMALREDSIRLNDPHLAREPKLAVVMGTEGDGLASDTIAHCDYTVMIPMTHGVDSLNVAAASAVAFYQLGLMSCPE
;
A
#
# COMPACT_ATOMS: atom_id res chain seq x y z
N MET A 1 -13.39 -29.03 -4.07
CA MET A 1 -13.54 -28.01 -5.13
C MET A 1 -14.27 -26.85 -4.50
N PRO A 2 -13.95 -25.59 -4.85
CA PRO A 2 -14.64 -24.43 -4.29
C PRO A 2 -16.14 -24.48 -4.56
N THR A 3 -16.92 -23.91 -3.64
CA THR A 3 -18.38 -23.88 -3.77
C THR A 3 -18.77 -22.75 -4.72
N ILE A 4 -19.16 -23.10 -5.96
CA ILE A 4 -19.56 -22.12 -6.96
C ILE A 4 -21.04 -21.77 -6.77
N ILE A 5 -21.32 -20.48 -6.58
CA ILE A 5 -22.64 -19.92 -6.30
C ILE A 5 -23.00 -18.95 -7.43
N PRO A 6 -23.96 -19.30 -8.32
CA PRO A 6 -24.45 -18.37 -9.33
C PRO A 6 -25.14 -17.17 -8.68
N ILE A 7 -24.84 -15.96 -9.15
CA ILE A 7 -25.52 -14.76 -8.67
C ILE A 7 -26.88 -14.65 -9.32
N THR A 8 -27.94 -14.81 -8.51
CA THR A 8 -29.35 -14.70 -8.93
C THR A 8 -30.08 -13.54 -8.24
N ASP A 9 -29.55 -13.07 -7.10
CA ASP A 9 -30.09 -11.96 -6.33
C ASP A 9 -28.95 -10.94 -6.01
N PHE A 10 -29.09 -9.71 -6.55
CA PHE A 10 -28.14 -8.63 -6.28
C PHE A 10 -28.25 -8.06 -4.86
N ALA A 11 -29.36 -8.29 -4.17
CA ALA A 11 -29.58 -7.83 -2.81
C ALA A 11 -29.01 -8.79 -1.75
N ALA A 12 -28.48 -9.93 -2.16
CA ALA A 12 -27.90 -10.92 -1.24
C ALA A 12 -26.82 -10.28 -0.36
N PRO A 13 -26.91 -10.40 0.99
CA PRO A 13 -25.99 -9.75 1.93
C PRO A 13 -24.52 -10.16 1.74
N GLU A 14 -24.27 -11.36 1.25
CA GLU A 14 -22.94 -11.89 0.99
C GLU A 14 -22.18 -11.10 -0.09
N LEU A 15 -22.90 -10.38 -0.95
CA LEU A 15 -22.34 -9.54 -2.01
C LEU A 15 -22.05 -8.12 -1.55
N ASP A 16 -22.44 -7.72 -0.33
CA ASP A 16 -22.22 -6.37 0.21
C ASP A 16 -20.75 -5.98 0.20
N ILE A 17 -19.88 -6.91 0.51
CA ILE A 17 -18.42 -6.72 0.52
C ILE A 17 -17.91 -6.18 -0.83
N TYR A 18 -18.53 -6.59 -1.92
CA TYR A 18 -18.10 -6.23 -3.28
C TYR A 18 -18.86 -5.04 -3.87
N ALA A 19 -20.08 -4.78 -3.40
CA ALA A 19 -21.02 -3.90 -4.05
C ALA A 19 -21.42 -2.67 -3.24
N ARG A 20 -21.52 -2.80 -1.91
CA ARG A 20 -22.16 -1.80 -1.05
C ARG A 20 -21.26 -1.26 0.07
N LEU A 21 -20.34 -2.08 0.59
CA LEU A 21 -19.44 -1.62 1.64
C LEU A 21 -18.32 -0.74 1.07
N THR A 22 -18.11 0.39 1.72
CA THR A 22 -16.98 1.27 1.43
C THR A 22 -15.67 0.69 1.97
N GLU A 23 -14.54 1.15 1.44
CA GLU A 23 -13.20 0.75 1.92
C GLU A 23 -13.02 1.00 3.43
N ASN A 24 -13.59 2.11 3.95
CA ASN A 24 -13.55 2.42 5.38
C ASN A 24 -14.40 1.46 6.23
N GLN A 25 -15.54 1.01 5.70
CA GLN A 25 -16.37 0.00 6.39
C GLN A 25 -15.68 -1.37 6.39
N LEU A 26 -14.99 -1.72 5.30
CA LEU A 26 -14.19 -2.95 5.23
C LEU A 26 -12.97 -2.88 6.16
N LEU A 27 -12.30 -1.73 6.25
CA LEU A 27 -11.17 -1.50 7.17
C LEU A 27 -11.56 -1.71 8.64
N ASN A 28 -12.81 -1.41 8.99
CA ASN A 28 -13.42 -1.71 10.29
C ASN A 28 -12.51 -1.43 11.49
N ARG A 29 -12.05 -0.20 11.63
CA ARG A 29 -11.11 0.21 12.70
C ARG A 29 -11.64 -0.06 14.12
N ALA A 30 -12.98 -0.11 14.28
CA ALA A 30 -13.61 -0.39 15.57
C ALA A 30 -13.51 -1.87 15.97
N ASP A 31 -13.43 -2.78 14.99
CA ASP A 31 -13.29 -4.23 15.19
C ASP A 31 -12.25 -4.80 14.20
N PRO A 32 -10.94 -4.61 14.46
CA PRO A 32 -9.88 -5.03 13.55
C PRO A 32 -9.82 -6.55 13.32
N ALA A 33 -10.34 -7.35 14.24
CA ALA A 33 -10.39 -8.81 14.10
C ALA A 33 -11.30 -9.25 12.95
N ASN A 34 -12.32 -8.44 12.63
CA ASN A 34 -13.26 -8.66 11.53
C ASN A 34 -12.99 -7.75 10.32
N ALA A 35 -11.89 -7.02 10.32
CA ALA A 35 -11.49 -6.15 9.22
C ALA A 35 -11.19 -6.96 7.94
N LEU A 36 -11.64 -6.42 6.81
CA LEU A 36 -11.48 -7.03 5.49
C LEU A 36 -10.80 -6.06 4.52
N PHE A 37 -10.37 -6.59 3.41
CA PHE A 37 -10.01 -5.84 2.21
C PHE A 37 -10.38 -6.65 0.96
N VAL A 38 -10.47 -5.98 -0.19
CA VAL A 38 -10.75 -6.63 -1.47
C VAL A 38 -9.52 -6.57 -2.36
N ALA A 39 -8.94 -7.74 -2.63
CA ALA A 39 -7.85 -7.89 -3.60
C ALA A 39 -8.43 -8.06 -5.02
N GLU A 40 -7.86 -7.35 -6.01
CA GLU A 40 -8.31 -7.40 -7.41
C GLU A 40 -7.19 -7.97 -8.30
N SER A 41 -7.46 -8.98 -9.04
CA SER A 41 -6.65 -9.74 -10.01
C SER A 41 -5.94 -10.95 -9.44
N PRO A 42 -5.68 -11.98 -10.29
CA PRO A 42 -4.95 -13.18 -9.87
C PRO A 42 -3.58 -12.87 -9.24
N LEU A 43 -2.84 -11.91 -9.81
CA LEU A 43 -1.51 -11.54 -9.32
C LEU A 43 -1.56 -10.96 -7.91
N VAL A 44 -2.48 -9.99 -7.66
CA VAL A 44 -2.61 -9.34 -6.34
C VAL A 44 -3.09 -10.34 -5.29
N ILE A 45 -4.09 -11.17 -5.66
CA ILE A 45 -4.61 -12.23 -4.77
C ILE A 45 -3.51 -13.26 -4.46
N GLY A 46 -2.75 -13.70 -5.47
CA GLY A 46 -1.64 -14.62 -5.29
C GLY A 46 -0.61 -14.09 -4.30
N ARG A 47 -0.20 -12.83 -4.43
CA ARG A 47 0.73 -12.18 -3.49
C ARG A 47 0.16 -12.03 -2.07
N ALA A 48 -1.13 -11.75 -1.95
CA ALA A 48 -1.79 -11.72 -0.66
C ALA A 48 -1.80 -13.10 0.01
N LEU A 49 -2.08 -14.16 -0.74
CA LEU A 49 -1.99 -15.55 -0.27
C LEU A 49 -0.56 -15.93 0.14
N ASP A 50 0.45 -15.51 -0.65
CA ASP A 50 1.87 -15.74 -0.32
C ASP A 50 2.27 -15.05 0.99
N ALA A 51 1.67 -13.88 1.27
CA ALA A 51 1.84 -13.14 2.52
C ALA A 51 1.00 -13.68 3.70
N GLY A 52 0.28 -14.80 3.51
CA GLY A 52 -0.52 -15.43 4.57
C GLY A 52 -1.89 -14.81 4.80
N CYS A 53 -2.39 -13.94 3.92
CA CYS A 53 -3.74 -13.41 4.04
C CYS A 53 -4.78 -14.51 3.82
N THR A 54 -5.81 -14.53 4.66
CA THR A 54 -6.86 -15.54 4.62
C THR A 54 -8.00 -15.10 3.71
N PRO A 55 -8.32 -15.85 2.63
CA PRO A 55 -9.44 -15.55 1.77
C PRO A 55 -10.77 -15.88 2.47
N VAL A 56 -11.82 -15.09 2.19
CA VAL A 56 -13.17 -15.24 2.75
C VAL A 56 -14.15 -15.66 1.67
N SER A 57 -14.10 -15.01 0.51
CA SER A 57 -14.95 -15.34 -0.65
C SER A 57 -14.34 -14.77 -1.92
N PHE A 58 -14.87 -15.21 -3.06
CA PHE A 58 -14.53 -14.68 -4.39
C PHE A 58 -15.74 -14.13 -5.11
N LEU A 59 -15.51 -13.10 -5.92
CA LEU A 59 -16.44 -12.63 -6.95
C LEU A 59 -15.70 -12.66 -8.29
N MET A 60 -16.21 -13.43 -9.26
CA MET A 60 -15.51 -13.60 -10.53
C MET A 60 -16.44 -13.90 -11.71
N GLU A 61 -15.94 -13.61 -12.90
CA GLU A 61 -16.62 -13.99 -14.12
C GLU A 61 -16.60 -15.52 -14.31
N THR A 62 -17.72 -16.10 -14.71
CA THR A 62 -17.92 -17.57 -14.84
C THR A 62 -16.79 -18.25 -15.64
N LYS A 63 -16.36 -17.63 -16.75
CA LYS A 63 -15.29 -18.19 -17.59
C LYS A 63 -13.93 -18.30 -16.91
N HIS A 64 -13.69 -17.51 -15.85
CA HIS A 64 -12.42 -17.52 -15.12
C HIS A 64 -12.36 -18.57 -14.02
N VAL A 65 -13.47 -19.17 -13.61
CA VAL A 65 -13.51 -20.22 -12.58
C VAL A 65 -12.61 -21.39 -12.95
N ASN A 66 -12.75 -21.89 -14.18
CA ASN A 66 -11.92 -22.98 -14.71
C ASN A 66 -10.76 -22.48 -15.60
N GLY A 67 -10.54 -21.16 -15.66
CA GLY A 67 -9.51 -20.49 -16.43
C GLY A 67 -8.43 -19.88 -15.54
N LYS A 68 -8.22 -18.57 -15.69
CA LYS A 68 -7.17 -17.79 -14.96
C LYS A 68 -7.30 -17.83 -13.44
N GLY A 69 -8.51 -18.12 -12.91
CA GLY A 69 -8.76 -18.21 -11.48
C GLY A 69 -8.49 -19.60 -10.90
N ALA A 70 -8.40 -20.64 -11.70
CA ALA A 70 -8.31 -22.03 -11.24
C ALA A 70 -7.08 -22.26 -10.33
N GLU A 71 -5.92 -21.73 -10.70
CA GLU A 71 -4.69 -21.86 -9.91
C GLU A 71 -4.81 -21.15 -8.55
N ILE A 72 -5.46 -20.00 -8.50
CA ILE A 72 -5.71 -19.26 -7.25
C ILE A 72 -6.69 -20.03 -6.37
N LEU A 73 -7.79 -20.52 -6.94
CA LEU A 73 -8.81 -21.29 -6.22
C LEU A 73 -8.26 -22.59 -5.66
N ALA A 74 -7.34 -23.25 -6.37
CA ALA A 74 -6.67 -24.47 -5.90
C ALA A 74 -5.80 -24.26 -4.64
N ARG A 75 -5.42 -23.03 -4.34
CA ARG A 75 -4.65 -22.63 -3.14
C ARG A 75 -5.53 -22.28 -1.94
N CYS A 76 -6.86 -22.24 -2.14
CA CYS A 76 -7.82 -21.83 -1.14
C CYS A 76 -8.55 -23.03 -0.53
N PRO A 77 -9.22 -22.86 0.64
CA PRO A 77 -10.08 -23.90 1.22
C PRO A 77 -11.11 -24.43 0.22
N ALA A 78 -11.37 -25.73 0.29
CA ALA A 78 -12.24 -26.41 -0.68
C ALA A 78 -13.72 -25.98 -0.59
N ASP A 79 -14.14 -25.40 0.51
CA ASP A 79 -15.49 -24.93 0.79
C ASP A 79 -15.66 -23.40 0.61
N ILE A 80 -14.61 -22.72 0.13
CA ILE A 80 -14.67 -21.27 -0.04
C ILE A 80 -15.77 -20.87 -1.03
N PRO A 81 -16.65 -19.89 -0.71
CA PRO A 81 -17.70 -19.45 -1.62
C PRO A 81 -17.11 -18.66 -2.79
N VAL A 82 -17.53 -19.01 -4.00
CA VAL A 82 -17.18 -18.35 -5.25
C VAL A 82 -18.45 -17.87 -5.93
N TYR A 83 -18.75 -16.59 -5.80
CA TYR A 83 -19.87 -15.94 -6.47
C TYR A 83 -19.51 -15.69 -7.93
N ALA A 84 -20.23 -16.33 -8.85
CA ALA A 84 -19.93 -16.30 -10.27
C ALA A 84 -21.11 -15.79 -11.09
N ALA A 85 -20.84 -14.96 -12.08
CA ALA A 85 -21.79 -14.50 -13.07
C ALA A 85 -21.09 -14.05 -14.37
N GLU A 86 -21.87 -13.70 -15.38
CA GLU A 86 -21.38 -13.06 -16.59
C GLU A 86 -20.91 -11.62 -16.30
N LEU A 87 -20.02 -11.09 -17.15
CA LEU A 87 -19.37 -9.80 -16.93
C LEU A 87 -20.34 -8.63 -16.80
N GLU A 88 -21.43 -8.65 -17.56
CA GLU A 88 -22.48 -7.63 -17.52
C GLU A 88 -23.15 -7.59 -16.14
N VAL A 89 -23.45 -8.74 -15.58
CA VAL A 89 -24.04 -8.90 -14.25
C VAL A 89 -23.09 -8.39 -13.17
N LEU A 90 -21.81 -8.76 -13.26
CA LEU A 90 -20.77 -8.29 -12.34
C LEU A 90 -20.57 -6.78 -12.43
N THR A 91 -20.61 -6.21 -13.62
CA THR A 91 -20.49 -4.76 -13.84
C THR A 91 -21.68 -4.00 -13.23
N GLN A 92 -22.89 -4.51 -13.36
CA GLN A 92 -24.08 -3.94 -12.71
C GLN A 92 -24.00 -4.01 -11.19
N LEU A 93 -23.54 -5.16 -10.64
CA LEU A 93 -23.41 -5.37 -9.20
C LEU A 93 -22.36 -4.43 -8.57
N THR A 94 -21.18 -4.34 -9.16
CA THR A 94 -20.05 -3.62 -8.57
C THR A 94 -19.98 -2.14 -8.94
N GLY A 95 -20.73 -1.72 -9.97
CA GLY A 95 -20.68 -0.36 -10.52
C GLY A 95 -19.40 -0.04 -11.33
N PHE A 96 -18.56 -1.04 -11.60
CA PHE A 96 -17.37 -0.88 -12.44
C PHE A 96 -17.06 -2.15 -13.25
N HIS A 97 -16.37 -1.97 -14.37
CA HIS A 97 -16.01 -3.08 -15.26
C HIS A 97 -14.86 -3.90 -14.65
N LEU A 98 -15.09 -5.20 -14.44
CA LEU A 98 -14.13 -6.12 -13.83
C LEU A 98 -13.06 -6.55 -14.84
N THR A 99 -12.16 -5.63 -15.22
CA THR A 99 -11.18 -5.83 -16.30
C THR A 99 -10.18 -6.96 -16.06
N ARG A 100 -9.98 -7.37 -14.81
CA ARG A 100 -9.02 -8.42 -14.42
C ARG A 100 -9.68 -9.73 -13.98
N GLY A 101 -10.99 -9.81 -14.08
CA GLY A 101 -11.78 -11.02 -14.04
C GLY A 101 -12.09 -11.60 -12.66
N MET A 102 -11.44 -11.15 -11.56
CA MET A 102 -11.74 -11.66 -10.23
C MET A 102 -11.42 -10.65 -9.12
N LEU A 103 -12.23 -10.70 -8.08
CA LEU A 103 -12.04 -10.10 -6.76
C LEU A 103 -11.98 -11.19 -5.70
N CYS A 104 -11.24 -10.96 -4.63
CA CYS A 104 -11.24 -11.79 -3.44
C CYS A 104 -11.37 -10.91 -2.21
N ALA A 105 -12.40 -11.16 -1.39
CA ALA A 105 -12.49 -10.62 -0.05
C ALA A 105 -11.56 -11.41 0.86
N MET A 106 -10.70 -10.72 1.61
CA MET A 106 -9.69 -11.33 2.46
C MET A 106 -9.70 -10.67 3.84
N ARG A 107 -9.36 -11.42 4.87
CA ARG A 107 -9.10 -10.85 6.20
C ARG A 107 -7.82 -10.06 6.19
N ARG A 108 -7.84 -8.92 6.88
CA ARG A 108 -6.64 -8.09 7.06
C ARG A 108 -5.65 -8.82 7.97
N PRO A 109 -4.37 -8.89 7.59
CA PRO A 109 -3.34 -9.42 8.48
C PRO A 109 -3.09 -8.43 9.63
N PRO A 110 -2.64 -8.89 10.79
CA PRO A 110 -2.12 -8.01 11.82
C PRO A 110 -0.89 -7.25 11.27
N LEU A 111 -0.80 -5.97 11.60
CA LEU A 111 0.36 -5.18 11.21
C LEU A 111 1.50 -5.37 12.23
N PRO A 112 2.76 -5.41 11.78
CA PRO A 112 3.90 -5.48 12.68
C PRO A 112 4.01 -4.19 13.50
N PRO A 113 4.50 -4.24 14.76
CA PRO A 113 4.78 -3.06 15.53
C PRO A 113 5.92 -2.22 14.91
N VAL A 114 5.90 -0.90 15.13
CA VAL A 114 6.91 0.04 14.59
C VAL A 114 8.32 -0.39 15.00
N GLU A 115 8.47 -0.84 16.25
CA GLU A 115 9.72 -1.29 16.83
C GLU A 115 10.34 -2.44 16.03
N GLU A 116 9.52 -3.41 15.64
CA GLU A 116 9.98 -4.56 14.87
C GLU A 116 10.47 -4.14 13.48
N ILE A 117 9.73 -3.25 12.82
CA ILE A 117 10.12 -2.68 11.53
C ILE A 117 11.44 -1.93 11.67
N CYS A 118 11.54 -1.01 12.63
CA CYS A 118 12.71 -0.18 12.82
C CYS A 118 13.97 -0.99 13.17
N ALA A 119 13.82 -2.07 13.95
CA ALA A 119 14.94 -2.94 14.30
C ALA A 119 15.56 -3.64 13.09
N LYS A 120 14.74 -4.02 12.10
CA LYS A 120 15.15 -4.80 10.93
C LYS A 120 15.50 -3.94 9.72
N SER A 121 15.19 -2.65 9.73
CA SER A 121 15.30 -1.75 8.58
C SER A 121 16.49 -0.81 8.64
N ARG A 122 16.97 -0.42 7.47
CA ARG A 122 17.99 0.61 7.24
C ARG A 122 17.47 1.76 6.38
N ARG A 123 16.54 1.49 5.50
CA ARG A 123 15.90 2.46 4.60
C ARG A 123 14.39 2.36 4.72
N ILE A 124 13.76 3.39 5.26
CA ILE A 124 12.32 3.45 5.50
C ILE A 124 11.74 4.63 4.74
N ALA A 125 10.58 4.44 4.11
CA ALA A 125 9.74 5.54 3.65
C ALA A 125 8.70 5.88 4.72
N VAL A 126 8.54 7.18 5.03
CA VAL A 126 7.46 7.68 5.88
C VAL A 126 6.50 8.47 5.02
N LEU A 127 5.23 8.10 5.02
CA LEU A 127 4.18 8.74 4.23
C LEU A 127 3.26 9.55 5.14
N GLU A 128 3.43 10.88 5.12
CA GLU A 128 2.62 11.80 5.90
C GLU A 128 1.39 12.23 5.09
N ASN A 129 0.21 11.76 5.52
CA ASN A 129 -1.09 12.16 4.99
C ASN A 129 -1.25 12.03 3.47
N VAL A 130 -0.62 11.04 2.84
CA VAL A 130 -0.82 10.78 1.41
C VAL A 130 -2.22 10.22 1.18
N MET A 131 -3.11 11.05 0.62
CA MET A 131 -4.55 10.76 0.56
C MET A 131 -4.98 9.95 -0.66
N ASN A 132 -4.23 10.03 -1.76
CA ASN A 132 -4.62 9.36 -2.99
C ASN A 132 -4.17 7.89 -2.99
N PRO A 133 -5.10 6.91 -3.01
CA PRO A 133 -4.73 5.48 -3.01
C PRO A 133 -3.93 5.06 -4.25
N THR A 134 -4.02 5.80 -5.36
CA THR A 134 -3.18 5.56 -6.53
C THR A 134 -1.72 5.89 -6.23
N ASN A 135 -1.46 7.01 -5.53
CA ASN A 135 -0.11 7.38 -5.14
C ASN A 135 0.46 6.41 -4.10
N ILE A 136 -0.33 6.01 -3.10
CA ILE A 136 0.08 4.96 -2.15
C ILE A 136 0.52 3.69 -2.91
N GLY A 137 -0.30 3.20 -3.83
CA GLY A 137 0.04 2.00 -4.60
C GLY A 137 1.32 2.15 -5.44
N ALA A 138 1.51 3.31 -6.08
CA ALA A 138 2.72 3.60 -6.86
C ALA A 138 3.97 3.72 -5.98
N ILE A 139 3.85 4.33 -4.79
CA ILE A 139 4.93 4.44 -3.81
C ILE A 139 5.35 3.05 -3.32
N PHE A 140 4.40 2.18 -2.95
CA PHE A 140 4.72 0.80 -2.54
C PHE A 140 5.40 0.00 -3.66
N ARG A 141 4.99 0.22 -4.92
CA ARG A 141 5.65 -0.40 -6.06
C ARG A 141 7.09 0.07 -6.21
N SER A 142 7.33 1.37 -6.06
CA SER A 142 8.68 1.96 -6.11
C SER A 142 9.52 1.51 -4.91
N ALA A 143 8.96 1.47 -3.71
CA ALA A 143 9.63 1.01 -2.50
C ALA A 143 10.14 -0.42 -2.64
N ALA A 144 9.27 -1.34 -3.11
CA ALA A 144 9.65 -2.74 -3.37
C ALA A 144 10.74 -2.87 -4.44
N ALA A 145 10.68 -2.05 -5.49
CA ALA A 145 11.61 -2.14 -6.62
C ALA A 145 12.97 -1.51 -6.34
N LEU A 146 13.03 -0.51 -5.46
CA LEU A 146 14.19 0.37 -5.28
C LEU A 146 14.84 0.23 -3.89
N GLY A 147 14.61 -0.89 -3.20
CA GLY A 147 15.36 -1.24 -2.00
C GLY A 147 15.00 -0.46 -0.73
N MET A 148 13.73 -0.06 -0.58
CA MET A 148 13.21 0.36 0.72
C MET A 148 12.82 -0.86 1.54
N ASP A 149 13.30 -0.94 2.78
CA ASP A 149 13.05 -2.07 3.68
C ASP A 149 11.63 -2.05 4.24
N ALA A 150 11.03 -0.87 4.41
CA ALA A 150 9.70 -0.73 4.98
C ALA A 150 9.04 0.62 4.62
N VAL A 151 7.72 0.69 4.86
CA VAL A 151 6.93 1.91 4.75
C VAL A 151 6.17 2.14 6.06
N LEU A 152 6.29 3.35 6.62
CA LEU A 152 5.49 3.80 7.75
C LEU A 152 4.49 4.86 7.27
N LEU A 153 3.28 4.86 7.82
CA LEU A 153 2.22 5.79 7.41
C LEU A 153 1.65 6.51 8.62
N THR A 154 1.29 7.78 8.45
CA THR A 154 0.40 8.45 9.41
C THR A 154 -1.05 7.99 9.19
N ALA A 155 -1.85 7.99 10.25
CA ALA A 155 -3.19 7.40 10.24
C ALA A 155 -4.20 8.12 9.33
N ALA A 156 -3.97 9.40 9.00
CA ALA A 156 -4.87 10.20 8.16
C ALA A 156 -4.76 9.87 6.66
N GLY A 157 -3.68 9.20 6.22
CA GLY A 157 -3.49 8.82 4.82
C GLY A 157 -4.40 7.69 4.34
N SER A 158 -4.41 7.44 3.03
CA SER A 158 -5.09 6.28 2.45
C SER A 158 -4.44 4.97 2.87
N ASP A 159 -5.26 3.97 3.13
CA ASP A 159 -4.79 2.65 3.52
C ASP A 159 -4.18 1.89 2.33
N PRO A 160 -3.00 1.24 2.51
CA PRO A 160 -2.35 0.47 1.45
C PRO A 160 -3.14 -0.73 0.93
N LEU A 161 -4.05 -1.29 1.74
CA LEU A 161 -4.90 -2.41 1.34
C LEU A 161 -6.22 -1.97 0.69
N TYR A 162 -6.48 -0.67 0.54
CA TYR A 162 -7.58 -0.25 -0.32
C TYR A 162 -7.42 -0.87 -1.71
N ARG A 163 -8.51 -1.35 -2.28
CA ARG A 163 -8.51 -2.09 -3.56
C ARG A 163 -7.71 -1.39 -4.65
N ARG A 164 -7.86 -0.04 -4.75
CA ARG A 164 -7.12 0.75 -5.73
C ARG A 164 -5.63 0.78 -5.44
N ALA A 165 -5.22 0.95 -4.19
CA ALA A 165 -3.81 0.99 -3.79
C ALA A 165 -3.13 -0.36 -4.02
N SER A 166 -3.71 -1.44 -3.53
CA SER A 166 -3.18 -2.80 -3.70
C SER A 166 -3.08 -3.20 -5.18
N ARG A 167 -4.06 -2.80 -6.01
CA ARG A 167 -4.06 -3.02 -7.46
C ARG A 167 -2.97 -2.23 -8.17
N VAL A 168 -2.81 -0.93 -7.88
CA VAL A 168 -1.79 -0.08 -8.49
C VAL A 168 -0.39 -0.54 -8.09
N SER A 169 -0.22 -0.96 -6.84
CA SER A 169 1.04 -1.55 -6.38
C SER A 169 1.36 -2.88 -7.06
N MET A 170 0.43 -3.45 -7.84
CA MET A 170 0.53 -4.83 -8.36
C MET A 170 0.67 -5.88 -7.25
N GLY A 171 0.17 -5.58 -6.03
CA GLY A 171 0.35 -6.42 -4.84
C GLY A 171 1.71 -6.27 -4.15
N ASN A 172 2.55 -5.30 -4.53
CA ASN A 172 3.83 -5.07 -3.86
C ASN A 172 3.65 -4.59 -2.40
N VAL A 173 2.46 -4.10 -2.04
CA VAL A 173 2.06 -3.84 -0.65
C VAL A 173 2.23 -5.05 0.28
N PHE A 174 2.23 -6.27 -0.26
CA PHE A 174 2.46 -7.50 0.50
C PHE A 174 3.93 -7.94 0.54
N LEU A 175 4.81 -7.26 -0.21
CA LEU A 175 6.24 -7.58 -0.25
C LEU A 175 7.08 -6.69 0.65
N VAL A 176 6.61 -5.47 0.93
CA VAL A 176 7.30 -4.49 1.78
C VAL A 176 6.55 -4.39 3.11
N PRO A 177 7.21 -4.69 4.25
CA PRO A 177 6.60 -4.50 5.56
C PRO A 177 6.13 -3.06 5.76
N TRP A 178 4.97 -2.88 6.39
CA TRP A 178 4.45 -1.56 6.67
C TRP A 178 3.56 -1.56 7.92
N THR A 179 3.45 -0.39 8.53
CA THR A 179 2.53 -0.17 9.66
C THR A 179 2.18 1.31 9.79
N TYR A 180 1.23 1.62 10.66
CA TYR A 180 0.92 2.99 11.02
C TYR A 180 1.82 3.47 12.16
N LEU A 181 2.24 4.72 12.06
CA LEU A 181 2.86 5.45 13.16
C LEU A 181 1.80 5.74 14.24
N PRO A 182 2.16 5.68 15.53
CA PRO A 182 1.22 5.97 16.60
C PRO A 182 0.78 7.44 16.55
N GLU A 183 -0.51 7.67 16.80
CA GLU A 183 -1.07 9.02 16.86
C GLU A 183 -0.68 9.72 18.17
N GLY A 184 -0.53 11.04 18.12
CA GLY A 184 -0.30 11.88 19.30
C GLY A 184 1.09 11.78 19.92
N VAL A 185 2.04 11.13 19.25
CA VAL A 185 3.45 11.08 19.64
C VAL A 185 4.35 11.63 18.54
N ASP A 186 5.48 12.20 18.94
CA ASP A 186 6.52 12.60 17.99
C ASP A 186 7.21 11.34 17.43
N TRP A 187 6.76 10.91 16.27
CA TRP A 187 7.30 9.74 15.60
C TRP A 187 8.75 9.97 15.09
N THR A 188 9.19 11.21 14.90
CA THR A 188 10.58 11.52 14.51
C THR A 188 11.52 11.13 15.64
N GLU A 189 11.14 11.41 16.90
CA GLU A 189 11.90 10.99 18.09
C GLU A 189 11.90 9.45 18.23
N THR A 190 10.77 8.79 17.93
CA THR A 190 10.73 7.32 17.91
C THR A 190 11.73 6.77 16.91
N LEU A 191 11.77 7.27 15.68
CA LEU A 191 12.74 6.83 14.67
C LEU A 191 14.19 7.10 15.09
N ARG A 192 14.44 8.25 15.73
CA ARG A 192 15.76 8.62 16.24
C ARG A 192 16.28 7.64 17.29
N GLN A 193 15.39 7.15 18.18
CA GLN A 193 15.74 6.13 19.18
C GLN A 193 16.20 4.80 18.55
N TYR A 194 15.72 4.48 17.34
CA TYR A 194 16.17 3.33 16.55
C TYR A 194 17.36 3.63 15.63
N GLY A 195 17.96 4.82 15.77
CA GLY A 195 19.17 5.23 15.06
C GLY A 195 18.93 5.75 13.65
N PHE A 196 17.69 6.06 13.28
CA PHE A 196 17.39 6.69 11.99
C PHE A 196 17.68 8.18 12.01
N LYS A 197 18.24 8.66 10.91
CA LYS A 197 18.16 10.05 10.48
C LYS A 197 16.93 10.22 9.60
N THR A 198 16.27 11.37 9.71
CA THR A 198 15.05 11.68 8.97
C THR A 198 15.31 12.73 7.90
N ALA A 199 14.88 12.49 6.67
CA ALA A 199 15.04 13.35 5.52
C ALA A 199 13.68 13.79 4.97
N ALA A 200 13.25 15.00 5.31
CA ALA A 200 12.00 15.60 4.86
C ALA A 200 12.12 16.05 3.38
N MET A 201 11.33 15.45 2.49
CA MET A 201 11.28 15.85 1.08
C MET A 201 10.46 17.14 0.94
N ALA A 202 11.16 18.28 0.95
CA ALA A 202 10.51 19.60 0.87
C ALA A 202 11.43 20.61 0.15
N LEU A 203 10.81 21.59 -0.50
CA LEU A 203 11.51 22.68 -1.16
C LEU A 203 11.56 23.89 -0.20
N ARG A 204 12.74 24.12 0.39
CA ARG A 204 13.04 25.25 1.27
C ARG A 204 14.38 25.88 0.87
N GLU A 205 14.64 27.09 1.34
CA GLU A 205 15.91 27.82 1.04
C GLU A 205 17.14 27.08 1.56
N ASP A 206 16.99 26.38 2.69
CA ASP A 206 18.05 25.62 3.36
C ASP A 206 18.09 24.14 2.97
N SER A 207 17.27 23.71 2.00
CA SER A 207 17.23 22.31 1.57
C SER A 207 18.54 21.89 0.90
N ILE A 208 19.07 20.75 1.33
CA ILE A 208 20.18 20.09 0.62
C ILE A 208 19.65 19.31 -0.59
N ARG A 209 20.53 19.05 -1.56
CA ARG A 209 20.13 18.30 -2.76
C ARG A 209 20.01 16.81 -2.46
N LEU A 210 19.06 16.14 -3.11
CA LEU A 210 18.83 14.69 -2.95
C LEU A 210 20.08 13.83 -3.22
N ASN A 211 20.97 14.29 -4.09
CA ASN A 211 22.23 13.60 -4.40
C ASN A 211 23.40 13.99 -3.48
N ASP A 212 23.13 14.65 -2.35
CA ASP A 212 24.18 14.93 -1.35
C ASP A 212 24.74 13.60 -0.81
N PRO A 213 26.09 13.41 -0.86
CA PRO A 213 26.71 12.16 -0.44
C PRO A 213 26.49 11.80 1.03
N HIS A 214 26.21 12.76 1.90
CA HIS A 214 25.94 12.51 3.32
C HIS A 214 24.69 11.64 3.50
N LEU A 215 23.62 11.90 2.73
CA LEU A 215 22.38 11.13 2.82
C LEU A 215 22.59 9.63 2.53
N ALA A 216 23.35 9.32 1.48
CA ALA A 216 23.63 7.93 1.10
C ALA A 216 24.48 7.18 2.13
N ARG A 217 25.34 7.91 2.89
CA ARG A 217 26.23 7.36 3.92
C ARG A 217 25.56 7.13 5.26
N GLU A 218 24.34 7.69 5.48
CA GLU A 218 23.63 7.46 6.74
C GLU A 218 23.38 5.95 6.92
N PRO A 219 23.77 5.37 8.08
CA PRO A 219 23.56 3.94 8.34
C PRO A 219 22.08 3.55 8.28
N LYS A 220 21.22 4.42 8.82
CA LYS A 220 19.75 4.29 8.80
C LYS A 220 19.12 5.62 8.40
N LEU A 221 18.30 5.61 7.35
CA LEU A 221 17.66 6.80 6.82
C LEU A 221 16.17 6.57 6.60
N ALA A 222 15.34 7.48 7.12
CA ALA A 222 13.92 7.56 6.87
C ALA A 222 13.62 8.72 5.90
N VAL A 223 13.11 8.40 4.71
CA VAL A 223 12.72 9.39 3.69
C VAL A 223 11.25 9.75 3.90
N VAL A 224 10.99 11.01 4.24
CA VAL A 224 9.65 11.48 4.61
C VAL A 224 9.00 12.19 3.43
N MET A 225 7.85 11.68 3.00
CA MET A 225 7.08 12.16 1.85
C MET A 225 5.75 12.76 2.35
N GLY A 226 5.42 13.96 1.90
CA GLY A 226 4.19 14.65 2.28
C GLY A 226 3.02 14.40 1.35
N THR A 227 1.87 14.95 1.73
CA THR A 227 0.64 14.90 0.92
C THR A 227 0.76 15.72 -0.37
N GLU A 228 -0.17 15.46 -1.28
CA GLU A 228 -0.31 16.24 -2.52
C GLU A 228 -0.83 17.64 -2.24
N GLY A 229 -0.18 18.64 -2.77
CA GLY A 229 -0.53 20.08 -2.62
C GLY A 229 0.22 20.74 -1.48
N ASP A 230 -0.14 20.46 -0.25
CA ASP A 230 0.43 21.13 0.93
C ASP A 230 1.82 20.61 1.33
N GLY A 231 2.20 19.42 0.86
CA GLY A 231 3.48 18.79 1.20
C GLY A 231 3.52 18.30 2.64
N LEU A 232 4.68 18.42 3.28
CA LEU A 232 4.89 18.07 4.68
C LEU A 232 4.47 19.21 5.61
N ALA A 233 3.94 18.87 6.78
CA ALA A 233 3.66 19.86 7.81
C ALA A 233 4.95 20.58 8.23
N SER A 234 4.86 21.88 8.53
CA SER A 234 6.02 22.68 8.94
C SER A 234 6.67 22.15 10.21
N ASP A 235 5.87 21.62 11.12
CA ASP A 235 6.33 20.97 12.34
C ASP A 235 7.12 19.69 12.04
N THR A 236 6.64 18.85 11.14
CA THR A 236 7.35 17.65 10.67
C THR A 236 8.73 18.02 10.09
N ILE A 237 8.77 19.05 9.22
CA ILE A 237 10.04 19.49 8.62
C ILE A 237 10.99 19.99 9.71
N ALA A 238 10.51 20.73 10.71
CA ALA A 238 11.32 21.27 11.79
C ALA A 238 11.92 20.18 12.70
N HIS A 239 11.27 19.03 12.84
CA HIS A 239 11.75 17.90 13.65
C HIS A 239 12.63 16.91 12.86
N CYS A 240 12.69 17.02 11.52
CA CYS A 240 13.55 16.17 10.71
C CYS A 240 15.01 16.63 10.78
N ASP A 241 15.95 15.67 10.63
CA ASP A 241 17.39 15.93 10.63
C ASP A 241 17.86 16.66 9.36
N TYR A 242 17.21 16.39 8.23
CA TYR A 242 17.50 16.97 6.92
C TYR A 242 16.24 17.45 6.24
N THR A 243 16.32 18.61 5.56
CA THR A 243 15.37 19.01 4.54
C THR A 243 16.03 18.80 3.18
N VAL A 244 15.35 18.05 2.30
CA VAL A 244 15.94 17.53 1.06
C VAL A 244 15.08 17.91 -0.13
N MET A 245 15.70 18.44 -1.19
CA MET A 245 15.01 18.78 -2.43
C MET A 245 15.50 17.97 -3.62
N ILE A 246 14.58 17.67 -4.53
CA ILE A 246 14.91 17.24 -5.90
C ILE A 246 15.12 18.52 -6.72
N PRO A 247 16.33 18.76 -7.29
CA PRO A 247 16.55 19.94 -8.13
C PRO A 247 15.64 19.94 -9.33
N MET A 248 14.89 21.03 -9.54
CA MET A 248 13.95 21.21 -10.65
C MET A 248 14.40 22.30 -11.59
N THR A 249 13.85 22.32 -12.81
CA THR A 249 14.11 23.31 -13.85
C THR A 249 12.81 23.94 -14.33
N HIS A 250 12.89 24.98 -15.13
CA HIS A 250 11.75 25.66 -15.77
C HIS A 250 10.69 26.22 -14.80
N GLY A 251 11.06 26.53 -13.56
CA GLY A 251 10.11 27.07 -12.57
C GLY A 251 9.10 26.06 -12.06
N VAL A 252 9.35 24.76 -12.22
CA VAL A 252 8.52 23.71 -11.63
C VAL A 252 8.90 23.56 -10.16
N ASP A 253 7.93 23.65 -9.25
CA ASP A 253 8.15 23.64 -7.80
C ASP A 253 8.09 22.23 -7.20
N SER A 254 7.32 21.31 -7.80
CA SER A 254 7.11 19.97 -7.24
C SER A 254 6.86 18.92 -8.31
N LEU A 255 7.06 17.66 -7.94
CA LEU A 255 6.60 16.47 -8.65
C LEU A 255 5.40 15.85 -7.91
N ASN A 256 4.59 15.09 -8.64
CA ASN A 256 3.65 14.19 -7.98
C ASN A 256 4.40 13.32 -6.95
N VAL A 257 3.80 13.09 -5.77
CA VAL A 257 4.47 12.41 -4.64
C VAL A 257 4.97 11.01 -5.00
N ALA A 258 4.26 10.27 -5.86
CA ALA A 258 4.71 8.94 -6.30
C ALA A 258 5.92 9.05 -7.25
N ALA A 259 6.00 10.08 -8.08
CA ALA A 259 7.17 10.34 -8.92
C ALA A 259 8.36 10.78 -8.06
N ALA A 260 8.15 11.71 -7.14
CA ALA A 260 9.17 12.17 -6.19
C ALA A 260 9.73 11.01 -5.37
N SER A 261 8.85 10.10 -4.88
CA SER A 261 9.28 8.93 -4.12
C SER A 261 10.15 7.98 -4.95
N ALA A 262 9.79 7.74 -6.22
CA ALA A 262 10.60 6.88 -7.09
C ALA A 262 12.02 7.45 -7.29
N VAL A 263 12.15 8.78 -7.50
CA VAL A 263 13.44 9.45 -7.63
C VAL A 263 14.24 9.36 -6.33
N ALA A 264 13.59 9.64 -5.19
CA ALA A 264 14.23 9.57 -3.87
C ALA A 264 14.69 8.15 -3.52
N PHE A 265 13.85 7.14 -3.76
CA PHE A 265 14.18 5.74 -3.47
C PHE A 265 15.27 5.20 -4.40
N TYR A 266 15.30 5.61 -5.66
CA TYR A 266 16.40 5.28 -6.57
C TYR A 266 17.75 5.81 -6.04
N GLN A 267 17.76 7.04 -5.54
CA GLN A 267 18.98 7.69 -5.05
C GLN A 267 19.43 7.18 -3.67
N LEU A 268 18.48 6.86 -2.78
CA LEU A 268 18.73 6.62 -1.35
C LEU A 268 18.44 5.19 -0.88
N GLY A 269 17.74 4.38 -1.69
CA GLY A 269 17.42 3.00 -1.37
C GLY A 269 18.65 2.08 -1.39
N LEU A 270 18.51 0.94 -0.71
CA LEU A 270 19.52 -0.11 -0.75
C LEU A 270 19.29 -0.97 -2.01
N MET A 271 19.87 -0.58 -3.12
CA MET A 271 19.95 -1.50 -4.24
C MET A 271 21.05 -2.52 -3.93
N SER A 272 20.68 -3.75 -3.59
CA SER A 272 21.58 -4.89 -3.72
C SER A 272 21.89 -5.04 -5.21
N CYS A 273 23.05 -4.58 -5.67
CA CYS A 273 23.57 -5.07 -6.93
C CYS A 273 23.66 -6.61 -6.79
N PRO A 274 23.08 -7.40 -7.68
CA PRO A 274 23.47 -8.80 -7.78
C PRO A 274 24.99 -8.81 -8.07
N GLU A 275 25.75 -9.48 -7.20
CA GLU A 275 27.16 -9.83 -7.45
C GLU A 275 27.26 -10.72 -8.71
#